data_74f32f3966f73b0a6fc6e4dccf43c49f
#
_entry.id   74f32f3966f73b0a6fc6e4dccf43c49f
#
_cell.length_a   1.000
_cell.length_b   1.000
_cell.length_c   1.000
_cell.angle_alpha   90.00
_cell.angle_beta   90.00
_cell.angle_gamma   90.00
#
_symmetry.space_group_name_H-M   'P 1'
#
loop_
_entity.id
_entity.type
_entity.pdbx_description
1 polymer ?
#
loop_
_entity_poly.entity_id
_entity_poly.type
_entity_poly.pdbx_seq_one_letter_code
_entity_poly.pdbx_strand_id
1 'polypeptide(L)'
;MSTTGWVILAIVAAVVVVALVAMSMSRSRRSSGLRDRFGPEYDRTVTEAGSRRTAEKDLRDREEQYESMDIQPLSDGARDRYTEDWARAERLFVDDPELAAREADRIVRGVLDDRGYPNDDLDTQTAAMSVEHPNAVQRYRHGHDMVHSNGQSPEERTESLRKAMVDFRVVFEELVEPVREPAEH
;
A
#
# COMPACT_ATOMS: atom_id res chain seq x y z
N MET A 1 -42.61 38.11 -21.25
CA MET A 1 -41.25 37.97 -20.69
C MET A 1 -40.33 38.66 -21.65
N SER A 2 -39.52 39.63 -21.19
CA SER A 2 -38.66 40.40 -22.06
C SER A 2 -37.49 39.57 -22.60
N THR A 3 -37.04 39.87 -23.84
CA THR A 3 -35.87 39.25 -24.48
C THR A 3 -34.65 39.21 -23.56
N THR A 4 -34.49 40.26 -22.73
CA THR A 4 -33.44 40.38 -21.72
C THR A 4 -33.51 39.24 -20.65
N GLY A 5 -34.71 38.83 -20.26
CA GLY A 5 -34.88 37.72 -19.29
C GLY A 5 -34.42 36.36 -19.85
N TRP A 6 -34.68 36.11 -21.14
CA TRP A 6 -34.21 34.89 -21.80
C TRP A 6 -32.69 34.84 -21.98
N VAL A 7 -32.07 35.98 -22.27
CA VAL A 7 -30.62 36.12 -22.41
C VAL A 7 -29.94 35.87 -21.05
N ILE A 8 -30.45 36.42 -19.97
CA ILE A 8 -29.91 36.21 -18.63
C ILE A 8 -30.03 34.72 -18.22
N LEU A 9 -31.19 34.11 -18.52
CA LEU A 9 -31.41 32.70 -18.22
C LEU A 9 -30.42 31.79 -19.01
N ALA A 10 -30.18 32.08 -20.28
CA ALA A 10 -29.23 31.36 -21.10
C ALA A 10 -27.79 31.48 -20.57
N ILE A 11 -27.38 32.68 -20.15
CA ILE A 11 -26.04 32.89 -19.56
C ILE A 11 -25.88 32.10 -18.23
N VAL A 12 -26.90 32.18 -17.37
CA VAL A 12 -26.86 31.40 -16.09
C VAL A 12 -26.78 29.89 -16.36
N ALA A 13 -27.59 29.37 -17.31
CA ALA A 13 -27.54 27.99 -17.70
C ALA A 13 -26.16 27.57 -18.24
N ALA A 14 -25.54 28.42 -19.10
CA ALA A 14 -24.20 28.19 -19.63
C ALA A 14 -23.14 28.15 -18.51
N VAL A 15 -23.18 29.07 -17.56
CA VAL A 15 -22.27 29.11 -16.42
C VAL A 15 -22.42 27.85 -15.55
N VAL A 16 -23.65 27.41 -15.27
CA VAL A 16 -23.92 26.19 -14.51
C VAL A 16 -23.36 24.96 -15.24
N VAL A 17 -23.57 24.85 -16.53
CA VAL A 17 -23.02 23.73 -17.34
C VAL A 17 -21.49 23.74 -17.31
N VAL A 18 -20.85 24.89 -17.51
CA VAL A 18 -19.38 25.01 -17.45
C VAL A 18 -18.87 24.63 -16.06
N ALA A 19 -19.53 25.07 -14.98
CA ALA A 19 -19.16 24.70 -13.62
C ALA A 19 -19.29 23.18 -13.36
N LEU A 20 -20.38 22.56 -13.84
CA LEU A 20 -20.59 21.10 -13.73
C LEU A 20 -19.53 20.31 -14.51
N VAL A 21 -19.19 20.74 -15.72
CA VAL A 21 -18.15 20.12 -16.54
C VAL A 21 -16.77 20.26 -15.85
N ALA A 22 -16.43 21.45 -15.38
CA ALA A 22 -15.18 21.69 -14.68
C ALA A 22 -15.07 20.83 -13.39
N MET A 23 -16.17 20.73 -12.64
CA MET A 23 -16.23 19.90 -11.43
C MET A 23 -16.10 18.40 -11.75
N SER A 24 -16.73 17.92 -12.84
CA SER A 24 -16.60 16.56 -13.32
C SER A 24 -15.18 16.23 -13.77
N MET A 25 -14.55 17.11 -14.53
CA MET A 25 -13.16 16.95 -14.98
C MET A 25 -12.17 16.96 -13.81
N SER A 26 -12.36 17.85 -12.83
CA SER A 26 -11.54 17.89 -11.61
C SER A 26 -11.67 16.60 -10.79
N ARG A 27 -12.89 16.08 -10.66
CA ARG A 27 -13.14 14.80 -10.00
C ARG A 27 -12.45 13.63 -10.72
N SER A 28 -12.55 13.59 -12.05
CA SER A 28 -11.92 12.52 -12.84
C SER A 28 -10.40 12.52 -12.70
N ARG A 29 -9.78 13.70 -12.74
CA ARG A 29 -8.32 13.85 -12.58
C ARG A 29 -7.84 13.43 -11.19
N ARG A 30 -8.57 13.80 -10.13
CA ARG A 30 -8.24 13.41 -8.75
C ARG A 30 -8.37 11.90 -8.55
N SER A 31 -9.38 11.31 -9.15
CA SER A 31 -9.61 9.87 -9.08
C SER A 31 -8.57 9.06 -9.85
N SER A 32 -8.11 9.53 -11.03
CA SER A 32 -7.00 8.89 -11.73
C SER A 32 -5.69 9.01 -10.95
N GLY A 33 -5.40 10.15 -10.32
CA GLY A 33 -4.22 10.31 -9.47
C GLY A 33 -4.16 9.30 -8.32
N LEU A 34 -5.29 9.07 -7.61
CA LEU A 34 -5.34 8.05 -6.58
C LEU A 34 -5.15 6.63 -7.15
N ARG A 35 -5.76 6.34 -8.31
CA ARG A 35 -5.59 5.03 -8.95
C ARG A 35 -4.14 4.80 -9.39
N ASP A 36 -3.48 5.80 -9.93
CA ASP A 36 -2.09 5.72 -10.37
C ASP A 36 -1.14 5.52 -9.16
N ARG A 37 -1.42 6.21 -8.06
CA ARG A 37 -0.60 6.12 -6.83
C ARG A 37 -0.79 4.79 -6.10
N PHE A 38 -2.04 4.38 -5.86
CA PHE A 38 -2.35 3.19 -5.07
C PHE A 38 -2.46 1.90 -5.90
N GLY A 39 -2.43 1.97 -7.23
CA GLY A 39 -2.44 0.78 -8.09
C GLY A 39 -3.52 -0.24 -7.71
N PRO A 40 -3.13 -1.51 -7.47
CA PRO A 40 -4.07 -2.57 -7.11
C PRO A 40 -4.81 -2.32 -5.79
N GLU A 41 -4.20 -1.59 -4.85
CA GLU A 41 -4.82 -1.27 -3.56
C GLU A 41 -6.05 -0.35 -3.72
N TYR A 42 -6.07 0.51 -4.76
CA TYR A 42 -7.24 1.33 -5.08
C TYR A 42 -8.47 0.45 -5.36
N ASP A 43 -8.34 -0.55 -6.24
CA ASP A 43 -9.46 -1.40 -6.62
C ASP A 43 -9.92 -2.29 -5.45
N ARG A 44 -8.99 -2.74 -4.60
CA ARG A 44 -9.31 -3.46 -3.35
C ARG A 44 -10.11 -2.57 -2.39
N THR A 45 -9.65 -1.36 -2.13
CA THR A 45 -10.33 -0.41 -1.23
C THR A 45 -11.73 -0.06 -1.74
N VAL A 46 -11.91 0.11 -3.07
CA VAL A 46 -13.24 0.34 -3.67
C VAL A 46 -14.18 -0.84 -3.43
N THR A 47 -13.67 -2.06 -3.53
CA THR A 47 -14.46 -3.29 -3.31
C THR A 47 -14.88 -3.41 -1.84
N GLU A 48 -13.97 -3.18 -0.92
CA GLU A 48 -14.23 -3.25 0.53
C GLU A 48 -15.17 -2.15 1.02
N ALA A 49 -14.96 -0.93 0.56
CA ALA A 49 -15.79 0.22 0.95
C ALA A 49 -17.20 0.19 0.33
N GLY A 50 -17.44 -0.65 -0.68
CA GLY A 50 -18.70 -0.74 -1.43
C GLY A 50 -19.09 0.54 -2.19
N SER A 51 -18.26 1.57 -2.12
CA SER A 51 -18.48 2.89 -2.72
C SER A 51 -17.16 3.54 -3.10
N ARG A 52 -17.03 3.92 -4.37
CA ARG A 52 -15.86 4.66 -4.86
C ARG A 52 -15.59 5.95 -4.07
N ARG A 53 -16.65 6.69 -3.69
CA ARG A 53 -16.50 7.93 -2.94
C ARG A 53 -15.93 7.70 -1.55
N THR A 54 -16.37 6.63 -0.87
CA THR A 54 -15.87 6.25 0.45
C THR A 54 -14.43 5.79 0.36
N ALA A 55 -14.10 4.93 -0.62
CA ALA A 55 -12.75 4.46 -0.87
C ALA A 55 -11.77 5.60 -1.17
N GLU A 56 -12.15 6.52 -2.06
CA GLU A 56 -11.30 7.68 -2.39
C GLU A 56 -11.11 8.65 -1.21
N LYS A 57 -12.07 8.70 -0.28
CA LYS A 57 -11.89 9.44 0.97
C LYS A 57 -10.89 8.72 1.87
N ASP A 58 -11.05 7.42 2.06
CA ASP A 58 -10.14 6.59 2.86
C ASP A 58 -8.69 6.67 2.34
N LEU A 59 -8.50 6.54 1.03
CA LEU A 59 -7.16 6.65 0.43
C LEU A 59 -6.51 8.02 0.63
N ARG A 60 -7.29 9.11 0.59
CA ARG A 60 -6.76 10.45 0.92
C ARG A 60 -6.45 10.60 2.40
N ASP A 61 -7.30 10.06 3.27
CA ASP A 61 -7.05 10.07 4.70
C ASP A 61 -5.74 9.31 5.03
N ARG A 62 -5.43 8.21 4.30
CA ARG A 62 -4.14 7.50 4.40
C ARG A 62 -2.96 8.34 3.92
N GLU A 63 -3.09 9.06 2.79
CA GLU A 63 -2.06 9.99 2.31
C GLU A 63 -1.75 11.07 3.37
N GLU A 64 -2.80 11.70 3.93
CA GLU A 64 -2.67 12.74 4.96
C GLU A 64 -2.01 12.20 6.24
N GLN A 65 -2.41 10.99 6.67
CA GLN A 65 -1.78 10.34 7.82
C GLN A 65 -0.31 10.00 7.54
N TYR A 66 -0.01 9.42 6.37
CA TYR A 66 1.35 9.10 5.97
C TYR A 66 2.26 10.33 5.95
N GLU A 67 1.80 11.47 5.41
CA GLU A 67 2.53 12.74 5.39
C GLU A 67 2.84 13.28 6.79
N SER A 68 2.07 12.87 7.81
CA SER A 68 2.31 13.23 9.20
C SER A 68 3.31 12.31 9.93
N MET A 69 3.69 11.18 9.32
CA MET A 69 4.64 10.22 9.88
C MET A 69 6.09 10.65 9.55
N ASP A 70 7.01 10.30 10.43
CA ASP A 70 8.45 10.49 10.20
C ASP A 70 9.07 9.22 9.59
N ILE A 71 8.68 8.94 8.34
CA ILE A 71 9.17 7.76 7.61
C ILE A 71 10.57 8.05 7.07
N GLN A 72 11.54 7.24 7.45
CA GLN A 72 12.95 7.41 7.10
C GLN A 72 13.49 6.16 6.38
N PRO A 73 14.49 6.31 5.51
CA PRO A 73 15.23 5.17 4.99
C PRO A 73 16.03 4.50 6.12
N LEU A 74 16.23 3.19 5.99
CA LEU A 74 17.12 2.47 6.92
C LEU A 74 18.54 3.04 6.89
N SER A 75 19.17 3.10 8.05
CA SER A 75 20.63 3.32 8.12
C SER A 75 21.38 2.13 7.48
N ASP A 76 22.60 2.36 6.99
CA ASP A 76 23.43 1.30 6.39
C ASP A 76 23.61 0.12 7.35
N GLY A 77 23.91 0.39 8.63
CA GLY A 77 24.06 -0.66 9.63
C GLY A 77 22.78 -1.43 9.95
N ALA A 78 21.60 -0.80 9.87
CA ALA A 78 20.31 -1.48 10.00
C ALA A 78 20.04 -2.35 8.77
N ARG A 79 20.33 -1.84 7.57
CA ARG A 79 20.19 -2.60 6.33
C ARG A 79 21.06 -3.86 6.33
N ASP A 80 22.33 -3.75 6.68
CA ASP A 80 23.26 -4.88 6.76
C ASP A 80 22.75 -5.94 7.74
N ARG A 81 22.32 -5.51 8.95
CA ARG A 81 21.75 -6.39 9.97
C ARG A 81 20.53 -7.15 9.46
N TYR A 82 19.55 -6.46 8.86
CA TYR A 82 18.35 -7.10 8.33
C TYR A 82 18.66 -8.02 7.15
N THR A 83 19.64 -7.70 6.32
CA THR A 83 20.11 -8.57 5.22
C THR A 83 20.72 -9.86 5.76
N GLU A 84 21.51 -9.79 6.84
CA GLU A 84 22.05 -10.98 7.50
C GLU A 84 20.96 -11.80 8.18
N ASP A 85 19.99 -11.16 8.85
CA ASP A 85 18.85 -11.80 9.47
C ASP A 85 18.00 -12.55 8.43
N TRP A 86 17.75 -11.91 7.28
CA TRP A 86 17.05 -12.51 6.15
C TRP A 86 17.77 -13.76 5.63
N ALA A 87 19.06 -13.66 5.40
CA ALA A 87 19.87 -14.81 4.96
C ALA A 87 19.87 -15.96 5.98
N ARG A 88 19.72 -15.67 7.28
CA ARG A 88 19.54 -16.72 8.31
C ARG A 88 18.16 -17.39 8.22
N ALA A 89 17.09 -16.60 8.04
CA ALA A 89 15.74 -17.13 7.88
C ALA A 89 15.63 -18.02 6.64
N GLU A 90 16.24 -17.64 5.52
CA GLU A 90 16.26 -18.47 4.30
C GLU A 90 16.96 -19.83 4.55
N ARG A 91 18.09 -19.85 5.22
CA ARG A 91 18.77 -21.12 5.56
C ARG A 91 17.97 -21.99 6.51
N LEU A 92 17.29 -21.37 7.47
CA LEU A 92 16.45 -22.06 8.45
C LEU A 92 15.27 -22.78 7.79
N PHE A 93 14.80 -22.31 6.63
CA PHE A 93 13.64 -22.88 5.92
C PHE A 93 13.82 -24.37 5.57
N VAL A 94 15.04 -24.83 5.38
CA VAL A 94 15.34 -26.24 5.07
C VAL A 94 15.04 -27.15 6.26
N ASP A 95 15.34 -26.69 7.47
CA ASP A 95 15.22 -27.49 8.70
C ASP A 95 13.87 -27.25 9.40
N ASP A 96 13.40 -26.00 9.42
CA ASP A 96 12.15 -25.58 10.08
C ASP A 96 11.42 -24.49 9.26
N PRO A 97 10.59 -24.89 8.27
CA PRO A 97 9.83 -23.94 7.44
C PRO A 97 8.90 -23.03 8.24
N GLU A 98 8.29 -23.53 9.33
CA GLU A 98 7.39 -22.76 10.20
C GLU A 98 8.12 -21.61 10.89
N LEU A 99 9.23 -21.90 11.52
CA LEU A 99 10.03 -20.91 12.21
C LEU A 99 10.63 -19.91 11.22
N ALA A 100 11.13 -20.39 10.08
CA ALA A 100 11.69 -19.54 9.05
C ALA A 100 10.70 -18.50 8.51
N ALA A 101 9.47 -18.92 8.21
CA ALA A 101 8.43 -18.01 7.69
C ALA A 101 7.98 -16.98 8.75
N ARG A 102 7.91 -17.40 10.04
CA ARG A 102 7.64 -16.46 11.14
C ARG A 102 8.77 -15.45 11.35
N GLU A 103 10.02 -15.90 11.22
CA GLU A 103 11.17 -15.00 11.29
C GLU A 103 11.19 -14.02 10.12
N ALA A 104 10.83 -14.45 8.90
CA ALA A 104 10.70 -13.56 7.75
C ALA A 104 9.64 -12.48 7.98
N ASP A 105 8.44 -12.84 8.46
CA ASP A 105 7.39 -11.89 8.84
C ASP A 105 7.89 -10.90 9.92
N ARG A 106 8.58 -11.42 10.95
CA ARG A 106 9.17 -10.59 12.00
C ARG A 106 10.21 -9.61 11.47
N ILE A 107 11.05 -10.05 10.52
CA ILE A 107 12.07 -9.21 9.89
C ILE A 107 11.41 -8.07 9.10
N VAL A 108 10.39 -8.38 8.27
CA VAL A 108 9.66 -7.34 7.51
C VAL A 108 9.03 -6.33 8.45
N ARG A 109 8.38 -6.76 9.53
CA ARG A 109 7.82 -5.85 10.54
C ARG A 109 8.88 -4.99 11.23
N GLY A 110 10.03 -5.58 11.55
CA GLY A 110 11.15 -4.84 12.13
C GLY A 110 11.71 -3.77 11.19
N VAL A 111 11.79 -4.06 9.89
CA VAL A 111 12.18 -3.08 8.88
C VAL A 111 11.17 -1.92 8.81
N LEU A 112 9.87 -2.23 8.82
CA LEU A 112 8.82 -1.21 8.82
C LEU A 112 8.89 -0.33 10.09
N ASP A 113 9.04 -0.94 11.27
CA ASP A 113 9.18 -0.24 12.55
C ASP A 113 10.42 0.68 12.58
N ASP A 114 11.59 0.16 12.18
CA ASP A 114 12.84 0.95 12.12
C ASP A 114 12.77 2.09 11.08
N ARG A 115 11.89 2.00 10.09
CA ARG A 115 11.60 3.07 9.14
C ARG A 115 10.58 4.08 9.66
N GLY A 116 9.88 3.81 10.76
CA GLY A 116 8.87 4.70 11.36
C GLY A 116 7.43 4.42 10.94
N TYR A 117 7.15 3.27 10.32
CA TYR A 117 5.77 2.85 10.08
C TYR A 117 5.08 2.42 11.38
N PRO A 118 3.75 2.60 11.51
CA PRO A 118 3.02 2.16 12.69
C PRO A 118 3.10 0.64 12.85
N ASN A 119 3.19 0.16 14.09
CA ASN A 119 3.32 -1.26 14.44
C ASN A 119 2.17 -1.77 15.33
N ASP A 120 1.08 -1.00 15.45
CA ASP A 120 -0.05 -1.30 16.32
C ASP A 120 -0.80 -2.57 15.86
N ASP A 121 -1.17 -2.62 14.60
CA ASP A 121 -1.85 -3.75 13.95
C ASP A 121 -1.54 -3.82 12.45
N LEU A 122 -1.85 -4.99 11.84
CA LEU A 122 -1.58 -5.24 10.43
C LEU A 122 -2.30 -4.27 9.48
N ASP A 123 -3.54 -3.91 9.80
CA ASP A 123 -4.36 -3.05 8.93
C ASP A 123 -3.81 -1.62 8.92
N THR A 124 -3.49 -1.06 10.08
CA THR A 124 -2.87 0.25 10.21
C THR A 124 -1.51 0.30 9.53
N GLN A 125 -0.67 -0.72 9.75
CA GLN A 125 0.65 -0.83 9.13
C GLN A 125 0.57 -0.91 7.61
N THR A 126 -0.29 -1.79 7.09
CA THR A 126 -0.47 -1.96 5.63
C THR A 126 -1.19 -0.77 4.98
N ALA A 127 -2.07 -0.06 5.70
CA ALA A 127 -2.65 1.19 5.21
C ALA A 127 -1.58 2.27 5.00
N ALA A 128 -0.68 2.48 5.96
CA ALA A 128 0.44 3.40 5.82
C ALA A 128 1.40 2.97 4.69
N MET A 129 1.78 1.68 4.66
CA MET A 129 2.65 1.12 3.63
C MET A 129 2.07 1.26 2.23
N SER A 130 0.72 1.25 2.06
CA SER A 130 0.05 1.32 0.75
C SER A 130 0.29 2.65 0.02
N VAL A 131 0.70 3.69 0.72
CA VAL A 131 0.93 5.03 0.15
C VAL A 131 2.23 5.06 -0.67
N GLU A 132 3.28 4.41 -0.19
CA GLU A 132 4.59 4.36 -0.87
C GLU A 132 4.82 3.04 -1.62
N HIS A 133 4.32 1.93 -1.07
CA HIS A 133 4.57 0.56 -1.55
C HIS A 133 3.28 -0.20 -1.90
N PRO A 134 2.41 0.31 -2.79
CA PRO A 134 1.08 -0.27 -3.04
C PRO A 134 1.12 -1.72 -3.58
N ASN A 135 2.18 -2.07 -4.31
CA ASN A 135 2.37 -3.44 -4.84
C ASN A 135 2.87 -4.41 -3.76
N ALA A 136 3.73 -3.95 -2.86
CA ALA A 136 4.27 -4.76 -1.77
C ALA A 136 3.20 -5.12 -0.72
N VAL A 137 2.23 -4.23 -0.47
CA VAL A 137 1.16 -4.45 0.52
C VAL A 137 0.37 -5.73 0.26
N GLN A 138 0.00 -6.01 -0.98
CA GLN A 138 -0.76 -7.22 -1.29
C GLN A 138 0.06 -8.49 -1.01
N ARG A 139 1.35 -8.47 -1.35
CA ARG A 139 2.27 -9.57 -1.06
C ARG A 139 2.45 -9.76 0.44
N TYR A 140 2.62 -8.66 1.16
CA TYR A 140 2.76 -8.70 2.62
C TYR A 140 1.54 -9.36 3.29
N ARG A 141 0.32 -8.91 2.97
CA ARG A 141 -0.91 -9.52 3.48
C ARG A 141 -1.02 -10.99 3.12
N HIS A 142 -0.76 -11.34 1.86
CA HIS A 142 -0.82 -12.73 1.39
C HIS A 142 0.19 -13.63 2.11
N GLY A 143 1.43 -13.18 2.28
CA GLY A 143 2.46 -13.89 3.05
C GLY A 143 2.05 -14.05 4.51
N HIS A 144 1.56 -12.98 5.14
CA HIS A 144 1.08 -12.99 6.52
C HIS A 144 -0.08 -13.97 6.73
N ASP A 145 -1.09 -13.95 5.86
CA ASP A 145 -2.23 -14.88 5.91
C ASP A 145 -1.77 -16.33 5.79
N MET A 146 -0.82 -16.62 4.88
CA MET A 146 -0.26 -17.97 4.72
C MET A 146 0.48 -18.45 5.96
N VAL A 147 1.23 -17.59 6.65
CA VAL A 147 1.92 -17.94 7.91
C VAL A 147 0.92 -18.24 9.04
N HIS A 148 -0.21 -17.52 9.08
CA HIS A 148 -1.19 -17.63 10.16
C HIS A 148 -2.37 -18.56 9.84
N SER A 149 -2.44 -19.13 8.62
CA SER A 149 -3.46 -20.11 8.25
C SER A 149 -3.25 -21.46 8.95
N ASN A 150 -4.37 -22.14 9.26
CA ASN A 150 -4.38 -23.43 9.93
C ASN A 150 -5.20 -24.46 9.14
N GLY A 151 -5.06 -25.76 9.48
CA GLY A 151 -5.93 -26.83 8.95
C GLY A 151 -5.50 -27.42 7.60
N GLN A 152 -4.26 -27.19 7.17
CA GLN A 152 -3.65 -27.76 5.97
C GLN A 152 -2.95 -29.10 6.27
N SER A 153 -2.80 -29.96 5.24
CA SER A 153 -1.90 -31.10 5.32
C SER A 153 -0.43 -30.63 5.46
N PRO A 154 0.49 -31.46 5.96
CA PRO A 154 1.90 -31.09 6.10
C PRO A 154 2.55 -30.60 4.79
N GLU A 155 2.21 -31.25 3.66
CA GLU A 155 2.74 -30.91 2.35
C GLU A 155 2.18 -29.56 1.87
N GLU A 156 0.86 -29.34 2.00
CA GLU A 156 0.21 -28.07 1.67
C GLU A 156 0.73 -26.95 2.56
N ARG A 157 0.97 -27.24 3.83
CA ARG A 157 1.53 -26.28 4.77
C ARG A 157 2.92 -25.82 4.36
N THR A 158 3.83 -26.76 4.06
CA THR A 158 5.19 -26.44 3.59
C THR A 158 5.16 -25.60 2.32
N GLU A 159 4.28 -25.93 1.36
CA GLU A 159 4.15 -25.15 0.13
C GLU A 159 3.58 -23.75 0.38
N SER A 160 2.63 -23.60 1.31
CA SER A 160 2.12 -22.29 1.72
C SER A 160 3.21 -21.43 2.34
N LEU A 161 4.02 -22.00 3.24
CA LEU A 161 5.14 -21.30 3.86
C LEU A 161 6.22 -20.93 2.86
N ARG A 162 6.47 -21.77 1.85
CA ARG A 162 7.39 -21.45 0.76
C ARG A 162 6.91 -20.25 -0.05
N LYS A 163 5.60 -20.17 -0.34
CA LYS A 163 4.99 -19.02 -1.01
C LYS A 163 5.08 -17.76 -0.15
N ALA A 164 4.80 -17.88 1.15
CA ALA A 164 4.94 -16.78 2.09
C ALA A 164 6.37 -16.20 2.10
N MET A 165 7.40 -17.07 2.11
CA MET A 165 8.81 -16.66 2.03
C MET A 165 9.11 -15.89 0.74
N VAL A 166 8.55 -16.32 -0.40
CA VAL A 166 8.71 -15.62 -1.69
C VAL A 166 8.06 -14.23 -1.64
N ASP A 167 6.85 -14.13 -1.10
CA ASP A 167 6.15 -12.85 -0.99
C ASP A 167 6.87 -11.90 -0.02
N PHE A 168 7.27 -12.37 1.15
CA PHE A 168 8.05 -11.57 2.10
C PHE A 168 9.41 -11.13 1.55
N ARG A 169 10.05 -11.95 0.71
CA ARG A 169 11.31 -11.58 0.06
C ARG A 169 11.14 -10.35 -0.83
N VAL A 170 10.10 -10.33 -1.67
CA VAL A 170 9.82 -9.19 -2.55
C VAL A 170 9.56 -7.92 -1.73
N VAL A 171 8.77 -8.05 -0.65
CA VAL A 171 8.50 -6.94 0.27
C VAL A 171 9.79 -6.45 0.96
N PHE A 172 10.58 -7.37 1.48
CA PHE A 172 11.85 -7.07 2.13
C PHE A 172 12.81 -6.33 1.20
N GLU A 173 13.03 -6.83 -0.02
CA GLU A 173 13.91 -6.22 -1.01
C GLU A 173 13.45 -4.79 -1.34
N GLU A 174 12.14 -4.55 -1.51
CA GLU A 174 11.59 -3.21 -1.77
C GLU A 174 11.78 -2.25 -0.58
N LEU A 175 11.64 -2.75 0.66
CA LEU A 175 11.75 -1.92 1.86
C LEU A 175 13.19 -1.58 2.25
N VAL A 176 14.17 -2.43 1.92
CA VAL A 176 15.58 -2.21 2.26
C VAL A 176 16.36 -1.49 1.16
N GLU A 177 15.81 -1.41 -0.07
CA GLU A 177 16.44 -0.61 -1.12
C GLU A 177 16.57 0.85 -0.68
N PRO A 178 17.74 1.49 -0.92
CA PRO A 178 17.87 2.92 -0.69
C PRO A 178 16.89 3.67 -1.60
N VAL A 179 16.21 4.67 -1.03
CA VAL A 179 15.37 5.59 -1.83
C VAL A 179 16.24 6.14 -2.96
N ARG A 180 15.92 5.82 -4.19
CA ARG A 180 16.59 6.41 -5.35
C ARG A 180 16.19 7.88 -5.39
N GLU A 181 17.13 8.77 -5.06
CA GLU A 181 16.92 10.18 -5.37
C GLU A 181 16.60 10.29 -6.87
N PRO A 182 15.54 11.05 -7.24
CA PRO A 182 15.29 11.33 -8.64
C PRO A 182 16.54 11.97 -9.22
N ALA A 183 17.10 11.38 -10.30
CA ALA A 183 18.25 11.93 -10.99
C ALA A 183 17.92 13.39 -11.37
N GLU A 184 18.62 14.34 -10.78
CA GLU A 184 18.54 15.75 -11.19
C GLU A 184 18.93 15.85 -12.66
N HIS A 185 17.99 16.28 -13.49
CA HIS A 185 18.16 16.56 -14.92
C HIS A 185 18.25 18.06 -15.15
#